data_436880fd443a97135899f7b32948a0ac
#
_entry.id   436880fd443a97135899f7b32948a0ac
#
_cell.length_a   1.000
_cell.length_b   1.000
_cell.length_c   1.000
_cell.angle_alpha   90.00
_cell.angle_beta   90.00
_cell.angle_gamma   90.00
#
_symmetry.space_group_name_H-M   'P 1'
#
loop_
_entity.id
_entity.type
_entity.pdbx_description
1 polymer ?
#
loop_
_entity_poly.entity_id
_entity_poly.type
_entity_poly.pdbx_seq_one_letter_code
_entity_poly.pdbx_strand_id
1 'polypeptide(L)'
;SRLPLNLPANSEISPVLYEKGILFCSDRRISGVTDRTSFDNRRLYNIYFAERKDSAEWSRPEMVRSERTAQFNAGPLCIASDGVTVWFTSEIETGEAARSRKFRNHSGIFSARLTGTELRDIQPFRYNSQDYDIAQPSLSSDGRFLFFASDMPGGQGKSDIWYCEFTNGEWTPPVNPGPGVNSSESDNFPVIHSS
;
A
#
# COMPACT_ATOMS: atom_id res chain seq x y z
N SER A 1 5.70 -15.88 -18.05
CA SER A 1 5.30 -14.98 -19.16
C SER A 1 4.94 -13.61 -18.60
N ARG A 2 5.31 -12.57 -19.34
CA ARG A 2 5.01 -11.18 -18.95
C ARG A 2 3.53 -10.92 -19.22
N LEU A 3 2.81 -10.33 -18.25
CA LEU A 3 1.43 -9.90 -18.46
C LEU A 3 1.38 -8.73 -19.47
N PRO A 4 0.35 -8.66 -20.35
CA PRO A 4 0.20 -7.57 -21.32
C PRO A 4 -0.05 -6.21 -20.66
N LEU A 5 -0.26 -6.17 -19.35
CA LEU A 5 -0.46 -4.96 -18.55
C LEU A 5 0.83 -4.20 -18.27
N ASN A 6 1.99 -4.86 -18.36
CA ASN A 6 3.28 -4.28 -18.03
C ASN A 6 3.77 -3.35 -19.13
N LEU A 7 4.20 -2.16 -18.75
CA LEU A 7 4.77 -1.16 -19.64
C LEU A 7 6.31 -1.16 -19.53
N PRO A 8 7.07 -1.08 -20.65
CA PRO A 8 8.54 -1.15 -20.62
C PRO A 8 9.22 -0.04 -19.81
N ALA A 9 8.59 1.11 -19.71
CA ALA A 9 9.15 2.31 -19.06
C ALA A 9 8.57 2.59 -17.66
N ASN A 10 7.80 1.64 -17.12
CA ASN A 10 7.12 1.81 -15.82
C ASN A 10 7.41 0.62 -14.91
N SER A 11 7.22 0.85 -13.63
CA SER A 11 7.25 -0.19 -12.62
C SER A 11 5.83 -0.57 -12.24
N GLU A 12 5.54 -1.87 -12.28
CA GLU A 12 4.31 -2.47 -11.77
C GLU A 12 4.68 -3.38 -10.59
N ILE A 13 4.08 -3.09 -9.44
CA ILE A 13 4.37 -3.78 -8.17
C ILE A 13 3.09 -4.18 -7.45
N SER A 14 3.21 -5.07 -6.48
CA SER A 14 2.15 -5.45 -5.53
C SER A 14 0.83 -5.86 -6.20
N PRO A 15 0.82 -6.86 -7.11
CA PRO A 15 -0.41 -7.35 -7.72
C PRO A 15 -1.25 -8.12 -6.69
N VAL A 16 -2.55 -7.83 -6.64
CA VAL A 16 -3.52 -8.50 -5.77
C VAL A 16 -4.72 -8.92 -6.60
N LEU A 17 -5.14 -10.17 -6.45
CA LEU A 17 -6.36 -10.67 -7.10
C LEU A 17 -7.58 -9.94 -6.53
N TYR A 18 -8.44 -9.45 -7.40
CA TYR A 18 -9.66 -8.75 -7.04
C TYR A 18 -10.75 -9.03 -8.07
N GLU A 19 -11.89 -9.56 -7.62
CA GLU A 19 -13.00 -9.95 -8.50
C GLU A 19 -12.50 -10.80 -9.69
N LYS A 20 -12.79 -10.37 -10.91
CA LYS A 20 -12.34 -11.02 -12.14
C LYS A 20 -11.04 -10.44 -12.71
N GLY A 21 -10.26 -9.75 -11.90
CA GLY A 21 -9.08 -9.04 -12.36
C GLY A 21 -7.98 -8.96 -11.32
N ILE A 22 -7.15 -7.93 -11.46
CA ILE A 22 -6.09 -7.60 -10.52
C ILE A 22 -6.08 -6.11 -10.17
N LEU A 23 -5.79 -5.82 -8.92
CA LEU A 23 -5.29 -4.52 -8.49
C LEU A 23 -3.77 -4.57 -8.49
N PHE A 24 -3.13 -3.47 -8.83
CA PHE A 24 -1.67 -3.33 -8.79
C PHE A 24 -1.26 -1.87 -8.70
N CYS A 25 -0.05 -1.62 -8.27
CA CYS A 25 0.51 -0.27 -8.19
C CYS A 25 1.41 0.00 -9.38
N SER A 26 1.32 1.19 -9.97
CA SER A 26 2.15 1.59 -11.10
C SER A 26 2.45 3.08 -11.08
N ASP A 27 3.65 3.45 -11.54
CA ASP A 27 4.11 4.82 -11.79
C ASP A 27 3.81 5.30 -13.22
N ARG A 28 2.86 4.64 -13.91
CA ARG A 28 2.43 5.02 -15.27
C ARG A 28 1.83 6.42 -15.30
N ARG A 29 1.96 7.09 -16.46
CA ARG A 29 1.37 8.41 -16.65
C ARG A 29 -0.14 8.41 -16.56
N ILE A 30 -0.66 9.39 -15.84
CA ILE A 30 -2.10 9.66 -15.77
C ILE A 30 -2.43 10.66 -16.87
N SER A 31 -3.28 10.26 -17.82
CA SER A 31 -3.74 11.16 -18.89
C SER A 31 -4.54 12.32 -18.30
N GLY A 32 -4.16 13.55 -18.65
CA GLY A 32 -4.87 14.76 -18.20
C GLY A 32 -4.50 15.27 -16.80
N VAL A 33 -3.54 14.66 -16.14
CA VAL A 33 -3.02 15.12 -14.84
C VAL A 33 -1.58 15.59 -15.02
N THR A 34 -1.23 16.73 -14.45
CA THR A 34 0.16 17.20 -14.40
C THR A 34 0.99 16.17 -13.64
N ASP A 35 2.06 15.67 -14.24
CA ASP A 35 2.96 14.70 -13.61
C ASP A 35 3.49 15.28 -12.29
N ARG A 36 2.97 14.82 -11.17
CA ARG A 36 3.57 15.06 -9.86
C ARG A 36 4.66 14.04 -9.64
N THR A 37 5.78 14.51 -9.14
CA THR A 37 6.92 13.67 -8.80
C THR A 37 7.16 13.73 -7.30
N SER A 38 7.67 12.64 -6.76
CA SER A 38 8.20 12.58 -5.40
C SER A 38 9.43 13.49 -5.25
N PHE A 39 9.93 13.63 -4.04
CA PHE A 39 11.10 14.45 -3.71
C PHE A 39 12.34 14.08 -4.56
N ASP A 40 12.51 12.82 -4.94
CA ASP A 40 13.59 12.28 -5.77
C ASP A 40 13.31 12.32 -7.29
N ASN A 41 12.35 13.13 -7.73
CA ASN A 41 11.92 13.27 -9.12
C ASN A 41 11.31 12.01 -9.76
N ARG A 42 10.93 11.00 -8.98
CA ARG A 42 10.22 9.83 -9.47
C ARG A 42 8.73 10.11 -9.52
N ARG A 43 8.03 9.49 -10.47
CA ARG A 43 6.59 9.56 -10.54
C ARG A 43 5.96 8.87 -9.34
N LEU A 44 4.81 9.38 -8.91
CA LEU A 44 4.04 8.78 -7.83
C LEU A 44 3.41 7.47 -8.31
N TYR A 45 3.47 6.45 -7.46
CA TYR A 45 2.69 5.25 -7.64
C TYR A 45 1.21 5.52 -7.38
N ASN A 46 0.37 4.92 -8.19
CA ASN A 46 -1.09 4.89 -7.99
C ASN A 46 -1.59 3.46 -8.13
N ILE A 47 -2.76 3.19 -7.55
CA ILE A 47 -3.43 1.91 -7.64
C ILE A 47 -4.23 1.85 -8.94
N TYR A 48 -4.12 0.75 -9.67
CA TYR A 48 -4.84 0.47 -10.90
C TYR A 48 -5.58 -0.85 -10.80
N PHE A 49 -6.72 -0.93 -11.47
CA PHE A 49 -7.48 -2.15 -11.68
C PHE A 49 -7.46 -2.53 -13.17
N ALA A 50 -7.29 -3.81 -13.46
CA ALA A 50 -7.48 -4.38 -14.77
C ALA A 50 -8.32 -5.64 -14.67
N GLU A 51 -9.42 -5.69 -15.42
CA GLU A 51 -10.29 -6.85 -15.49
C GLU A 51 -9.72 -7.88 -16.47
N ARG A 52 -9.77 -9.14 -16.11
CA ARG A 52 -9.47 -10.25 -17.01
C ARG A 52 -10.71 -10.60 -17.82
N LYS A 53 -10.68 -10.37 -19.13
CA LYS A 53 -11.80 -10.66 -20.04
C LYS A 53 -11.86 -12.12 -20.44
N ASP A 54 -10.67 -12.72 -20.70
CA ASP A 54 -10.52 -14.15 -20.97
C ASP A 54 -9.15 -14.68 -20.55
N SER A 55 -8.71 -15.82 -21.06
CA SER A 55 -7.42 -16.45 -20.70
C SER A 55 -6.18 -15.60 -21.07
N ALA A 56 -6.30 -14.74 -22.07
CA ALA A 56 -5.19 -13.95 -22.61
C ALA A 56 -5.45 -12.44 -22.63
N GLU A 57 -6.73 -12.03 -22.60
CA GLU A 57 -7.13 -10.64 -22.77
C GLU A 57 -7.45 -9.96 -21.42
N TRP A 58 -6.94 -8.75 -21.27
CA TRP A 58 -7.17 -7.88 -20.12
C TRP A 58 -7.76 -6.55 -20.58
N SER A 59 -8.56 -5.93 -19.75
CA SER A 59 -8.99 -4.55 -19.97
C SER A 59 -7.80 -3.59 -19.91
N ARG A 60 -7.95 -2.41 -20.48
CA ARG A 60 -7.03 -1.32 -20.21
C ARG A 60 -7.08 -1.01 -18.71
N PRO A 61 -5.91 -0.91 -18.02
CA PRO A 61 -5.89 -0.56 -16.61
C PRO A 61 -6.54 0.79 -16.34
N GLU A 62 -7.44 0.80 -15.38
CA GLU A 62 -8.12 1.99 -14.88
C GLU A 62 -7.55 2.37 -13.51
N MET A 63 -7.29 3.67 -13.32
CA MET A 63 -6.80 4.15 -12.04
C MET A 63 -7.91 4.12 -11.00
N VAL A 64 -7.61 3.55 -9.85
CA VAL A 64 -8.49 3.59 -8.69
C VAL A 64 -8.45 5.00 -8.11
N ARG A 65 -9.60 5.66 -8.06
CA ARG A 65 -9.73 7.06 -7.67
C ARG A 65 -10.03 7.21 -6.19
N SER A 66 -9.53 8.27 -5.61
CA SER A 66 -9.83 8.71 -4.26
C SER A 66 -9.45 10.19 -4.10
N GLU A 67 -9.75 10.78 -2.97
CA GLU A 67 -9.28 12.12 -2.61
C GLU A 67 -7.73 12.20 -2.51
N ARG A 68 -7.06 11.07 -2.29
CA ARG A 68 -5.60 10.96 -2.21
C ARG A 68 -4.93 10.64 -3.56
N THR A 69 -5.71 10.23 -4.55
CA THR A 69 -5.18 9.84 -5.88
C THR A 69 -4.48 11.01 -6.56
N ALA A 70 -3.35 10.74 -7.21
CA ALA A 70 -2.51 11.71 -7.91
C ALA A 70 -1.90 12.82 -7.01
N GLN A 71 -2.16 12.80 -5.71
CA GLN A 71 -1.56 13.75 -4.76
C GLN A 71 -0.43 13.12 -3.96
N PHE A 72 -0.56 11.84 -3.61
CA PHE A 72 0.36 11.07 -2.79
C PHE A 72 0.68 9.74 -3.45
N ASN A 73 1.84 9.17 -3.12
CA ASN A 73 2.10 7.76 -3.44
C ASN A 73 1.01 6.88 -2.83
N ALA A 74 0.52 5.91 -3.59
CA ALA A 74 -0.46 4.94 -3.13
C ALA A 74 -0.03 3.51 -3.47
N GLY A 75 -0.01 2.63 -2.46
CA GLY A 75 0.42 1.23 -2.54
C GLY A 75 1.82 1.00 -2.01
N PRO A 76 2.19 -0.24 -1.67
CA PRO A 76 1.44 -1.52 -1.81
C PRO A 76 0.12 -1.63 -1.07
N LEU A 77 -0.66 -2.65 -1.44
CA LEU A 77 -1.99 -2.86 -0.88
C LEU A 77 -2.28 -4.35 -0.61
N CYS A 78 -3.25 -4.59 0.27
CA CYS A 78 -3.92 -5.88 0.40
C CYS A 78 -5.43 -5.68 0.53
N ILE A 79 -6.21 -6.76 0.34
CA ILE A 79 -7.67 -6.76 0.42
C ILE A 79 -8.08 -7.71 1.53
N ALA A 80 -9.02 -7.28 2.36
CA ALA A 80 -9.63 -8.13 3.37
C ALA A 80 -10.52 -9.21 2.73
N SER A 81 -10.84 -10.25 3.48
CA SER A 81 -11.66 -11.36 3.02
C SER A 81 -13.10 -10.98 2.68
N ASP A 82 -13.56 -9.80 3.10
CA ASP A 82 -14.86 -9.25 2.70
C ASP A 82 -14.89 -8.80 1.22
N GLY A 83 -13.74 -8.78 0.55
CA GLY A 83 -13.59 -8.36 -0.84
C GLY A 83 -13.85 -6.87 -1.10
N VAL A 84 -14.01 -6.06 -0.06
CA VAL A 84 -14.37 -4.64 -0.14
C VAL A 84 -13.39 -3.75 0.60
N THR A 85 -12.93 -4.19 1.77
CA THR A 85 -11.98 -3.42 2.58
C THR A 85 -10.56 -3.58 2.03
N VAL A 86 -9.95 -2.46 1.67
CA VAL A 86 -8.57 -2.39 1.17
C VAL A 86 -7.71 -1.70 2.21
N TRP A 87 -6.54 -2.28 2.49
CA TRP A 87 -5.47 -1.65 3.24
C TRP A 87 -4.34 -1.29 2.28
N PHE A 88 -3.86 -0.07 2.34
CA PHE A 88 -2.84 0.41 1.40
C PHE A 88 -1.89 1.39 2.07
N THR A 89 -0.68 1.46 1.54
CA THR A 89 0.30 2.47 1.91
C THR A 89 0.00 3.79 1.21
N SER A 90 0.12 4.90 1.93
CA SER A 90 0.15 6.23 1.32
C SER A 90 0.98 7.18 2.20
N GLU A 91 1.39 8.33 1.66
CA GLU A 91 2.09 9.33 2.44
C GLU A 91 1.16 9.96 3.49
N ILE A 92 1.71 10.21 4.67
CA ILE A 92 1.02 10.96 5.73
C ILE A 92 1.11 12.44 5.38
N GLU A 93 -0.03 13.12 5.35
CA GLU A 93 -0.10 14.56 5.13
C GLU A 93 0.41 15.29 6.37
N THR A 94 1.52 16.02 6.22
CA THR A 94 2.07 16.89 7.27
C THR A 94 1.78 18.33 6.90
N GLY A 95 0.80 18.98 7.54
CA GLY A 95 0.30 20.33 7.29
C GLY A 95 1.31 21.37 6.73
N GLU A 96 2.05 22.10 7.56
CA GLU A 96 3.00 23.12 7.09
C GLU A 96 4.28 22.55 6.42
N ALA A 97 4.68 21.35 6.75
CA ALA A 97 5.88 20.70 6.21
C ALA A 97 5.76 20.35 4.71
N ALA A 98 4.57 20.17 4.19
CA ALA A 98 4.31 19.90 2.78
C ALA A 98 4.82 20.99 1.81
N ARG A 99 5.15 22.17 2.33
CA ARG A 99 5.65 23.32 1.53
C ARG A 99 7.18 23.44 1.49
N SER A 100 7.90 22.65 2.27
CA SER A 100 9.37 22.72 2.30
C SER A 100 9.98 21.52 1.57
N ARG A 101 10.82 21.78 0.56
CA ARG A 101 11.64 20.76 -0.14
C ARG A 101 12.59 19.96 0.76
N LYS A 102 12.66 20.26 2.05
CA LYS A 102 13.57 19.61 3.01
C LYS A 102 12.90 18.51 3.84
N PHE A 103 11.58 18.37 3.80
CA PHE A 103 10.87 17.36 4.59
C PHE A 103 10.40 16.22 3.70
N ARG A 104 10.80 15.00 4.07
CA ARG A 104 10.25 13.77 3.53
C ARG A 104 8.93 13.48 4.25
N ASN A 105 7.87 13.27 3.51
CA ASN A 105 6.64 12.72 4.08
C ASN A 105 6.91 11.27 4.48
N HIS A 106 6.48 10.90 5.69
CA HIS A 106 6.49 9.51 6.11
C HIS A 106 5.33 8.75 5.46
N SER A 107 5.56 7.47 5.23
CA SER A 107 4.52 6.55 4.77
C SER A 107 3.66 6.11 5.94
N GLY A 108 2.38 5.97 5.70
CA GLY A 108 1.44 5.37 6.63
C GLY A 108 0.53 4.37 5.94
N ILE A 109 -0.15 3.57 6.71
CA ILE A 109 -1.19 2.66 6.24
C ILE A 109 -2.55 3.32 6.40
N PHE A 110 -3.41 3.08 5.43
CA PHE A 110 -4.79 3.55 5.41
C PHE A 110 -5.72 2.38 5.05
N SER A 111 -6.89 2.36 5.63
CA SER A 111 -7.98 1.49 5.19
C SER A 111 -9.00 2.29 4.41
N ALA A 112 -9.68 1.65 3.46
CA ALA A 112 -10.76 2.25 2.68
C ALA A 112 -11.73 1.18 2.20
N ARG A 113 -12.90 1.61 1.76
CA ARG A 113 -13.86 0.76 1.04
C ARG A 113 -13.66 0.94 -0.47
N LEU A 114 -13.42 -0.17 -1.17
CA LEU A 114 -13.33 -0.20 -2.62
C LEU A 114 -14.71 -0.50 -3.22
N THR A 115 -15.16 0.36 -4.12
CA THR A 115 -16.40 0.17 -4.88
C THR A 115 -16.10 0.44 -6.35
N GLY A 116 -16.09 -0.61 -7.17
CA GLY A 116 -15.60 -0.51 -8.54
C GLY A 116 -14.14 -0.03 -8.56
N THR A 117 -13.90 1.13 -9.15
CA THR A 117 -12.57 1.77 -9.19
C THR A 117 -12.51 3.03 -8.32
N GLU A 118 -13.20 3.04 -7.18
CA GLU A 118 -13.20 4.17 -6.25
C GLU A 118 -12.97 3.72 -4.82
N LEU A 119 -12.01 4.35 -4.13
CA LEU A 119 -11.79 4.22 -2.69
C LEU A 119 -12.55 5.31 -1.95
N ARG A 120 -13.37 4.89 -0.99
CA ARG A 120 -14.17 5.76 -0.12
C ARG A 120 -13.89 5.47 1.35
N ASP A 121 -14.32 6.36 2.22
CA ASP A 121 -14.24 6.20 3.67
C ASP A 121 -12.80 5.92 4.14
N ILE A 122 -11.83 6.66 3.59
CA ILE A 122 -10.41 6.48 3.90
C ILE A 122 -10.15 6.82 5.36
N GLN A 123 -9.60 5.86 6.10
CA GLN A 123 -9.25 6.02 7.50
C GLN A 123 -7.75 5.75 7.70
N PRO A 124 -7.03 6.62 8.43
CA PRO A 124 -5.65 6.36 8.77
C PRO A 124 -5.54 5.22 9.79
N PHE A 125 -4.50 4.40 9.67
CA PHE A 125 -4.17 3.44 10.70
C PHE A 125 -3.73 4.16 11.98
N ARG A 126 -4.24 3.72 13.11
CA ARG A 126 -4.06 4.42 14.40
C ARG A 126 -2.61 4.56 14.87
N TYR A 127 -1.70 3.74 14.34
CA TYR A 127 -0.28 3.77 14.69
C TYR A 127 0.59 4.48 13.65
N ASN A 128 -0.01 5.11 12.63
CA ASN A 128 0.73 5.99 11.73
C ASN A 128 1.43 7.10 12.52
N SER A 129 2.66 7.44 12.13
CA SER A 129 3.49 8.42 12.82
C SER A 129 4.15 9.37 11.83
N GLN A 130 4.52 10.54 12.31
CA GLN A 130 5.37 11.50 11.58
C GLN A 130 6.87 11.30 11.87
N ASP A 131 7.23 10.34 12.71
CA ASP A 131 8.62 10.09 13.14
C ASP A 131 9.21 8.85 12.45
N TYR A 132 8.39 7.97 11.87
CA TYR A 132 8.80 6.74 11.19
C TYR A 132 7.80 6.32 10.12
N ASP A 133 8.27 5.46 9.23
CA ASP A 133 7.45 4.89 8.15
C ASP A 133 6.68 3.64 8.62
N ILE A 134 5.43 3.50 8.21
CA ILE A 134 4.65 2.27 8.27
C ILE A 134 4.13 1.99 6.86
N ALA A 135 4.43 0.82 6.30
CA ALA A 135 4.14 0.53 4.91
C ALA A 135 3.89 -0.95 4.64
N GLN A 136 3.41 -1.26 3.43
CA GLN A 136 3.32 -2.62 2.89
C GLN A 136 2.42 -3.54 3.74
N PRO A 137 1.14 -3.19 3.90
CA PRO A 137 0.21 -3.97 4.70
C PRO A 137 -0.04 -5.35 4.10
N SER A 138 -0.16 -6.35 4.97
CA SER A 138 -0.62 -7.70 4.66
C SER A 138 -1.55 -8.18 5.76
N LEU A 139 -2.82 -8.39 5.43
CA LEU A 139 -3.86 -8.79 6.35
C LEU A 139 -4.05 -10.31 6.30
N SER A 140 -4.19 -10.96 7.46
CA SER A 140 -4.55 -12.37 7.51
C SER A 140 -5.96 -12.61 6.95
N SER A 141 -6.22 -13.81 6.45
CA SER A 141 -7.50 -14.16 5.81
C SER A 141 -8.71 -14.05 6.75
N ASP A 142 -8.48 -14.24 8.06
CA ASP A 142 -9.48 -14.04 9.10
C ASP A 142 -9.64 -12.59 9.55
N GLY A 143 -8.82 -11.68 9.01
CA GLY A 143 -8.79 -10.26 9.37
C GLY A 143 -8.23 -9.95 10.75
N ARG A 144 -7.68 -10.95 11.43
CA ARG A 144 -7.24 -10.83 12.82
C ARG A 144 -5.86 -10.22 12.97
N PHE A 145 -4.95 -10.42 12.00
CA PHE A 145 -3.59 -9.92 12.06
C PHE A 145 -3.29 -9.02 10.87
N LEU A 146 -2.77 -7.83 11.15
CA LEU A 146 -2.23 -6.92 10.14
C LEU A 146 -0.71 -6.86 10.30
N PHE A 147 0.01 -7.39 9.31
CA PHE A 147 1.45 -7.31 9.20
C PHE A 147 1.85 -6.14 8.32
N PHE A 148 2.98 -5.51 8.62
CA PHE A 148 3.51 -4.38 7.86
C PHE A 148 5.01 -4.23 8.08
N ALA A 149 5.68 -3.48 7.23
CA ALA A 149 7.06 -3.07 7.41
C ALA A 149 7.13 -1.68 8.06
N SER A 150 8.10 -1.49 8.98
CA SER A 150 8.32 -0.20 9.62
C SER A 150 9.75 -0.06 10.14
N ASP A 151 10.28 1.17 10.09
CA ASP A 151 11.53 1.59 10.73
C ASP A 151 11.29 2.19 12.13
N MET A 152 10.14 1.89 12.74
CA MET A 152 9.83 2.35 14.10
C MET A 152 10.86 1.87 15.13
N PRO A 153 11.10 2.65 16.21
CA PRO A 153 12.03 2.30 17.26
C PRO A 153 11.71 0.94 17.92
N GLY A 154 12.76 0.19 18.28
CA GLY A 154 12.63 -1.11 18.94
C GLY A 154 12.72 -2.30 17.99
N GLY A 155 12.99 -2.06 16.71
CA GLY A 155 13.30 -3.10 15.74
C GLY A 155 14.72 -3.64 15.86
N GLN A 156 15.07 -4.57 14.98
CA GLN A 156 16.39 -5.23 14.92
C GLN A 156 17.25 -4.72 13.76
N GLY A 157 16.60 -4.30 12.67
CA GLY A 157 17.23 -3.83 11.45
C GLY A 157 16.95 -2.36 11.13
N LYS A 158 17.06 -2.05 9.86
CA LYS A 158 16.73 -0.72 9.32
C LYS A 158 15.22 -0.54 9.13
N SER A 159 14.57 -1.60 8.70
CA SER A 159 13.14 -1.74 8.61
C SER A 159 12.80 -3.20 8.94
N ASP A 160 11.84 -3.40 9.79
CA ASP A 160 11.42 -4.71 10.29
C ASP A 160 9.97 -5.00 9.94
N ILE A 161 9.62 -6.28 9.92
CA ILE A 161 8.22 -6.71 9.92
C ILE A 161 7.66 -6.60 11.33
N TRP A 162 6.50 -5.98 11.43
CA TRP A 162 5.70 -5.83 12.64
C TRP A 162 4.30 -6.36 12.41
N TYR A 163 3.58 -6.64 13.48
CA TYR A 163 2.17 -6.99 13.39
C TYR A 163 1.34 -6.38 14.52
N CYS A 164 0.05 -6.19 14.24
CA CYS A 164 -0.98 -5.90 15.22
C CYS A 164 -2.06 -6.99 15.16
N GLU A 165 -2.65 -7.29 16.30
CA GLU A 165 -3.82 -8.17 16.41
C GLU A 165 -5.09 -7.33 16.56
N PHE A 166 -6.15 -7.69 15.84
CA PHE A 166 -7.47 -7.09 16.02
C PHE A 166 -8.25 -7.88 17.07
N THR A 167 -8.48 -7.27 18.20
CA THR A 167 -9.19 -7.88 19.33
C THR A 167 -10.08 -6.85 20.02
N ASN A 168 -11.25 -7.25 20.47
CA ASN A 168 -12.23 -6.37 21.14
C ASN A 168 -12.60 -5.11 20.34
N GLY A 169 -12.58 -5.18 19.01
CA GLY A 169 -12.90 -4.06 18.13
C GLY A 169 -11.77 -3.07 17.87
N GLU A 170 -10.55 -3.35 18.35
CA GLU A 170 -9.38 -2.47 18.20
C GLU A 170 -8.11 -3.24 17.81
N TRP A 171 -7.20 -2.54 17.14
CA TRP A 171 -5.85 -3.02 16.89
C TRP A 171 -4.98 -2.88 18.14
N THR A 172 -4.30 -3.97 18.54
CA THR A 172 -3.28 -3.92 19.61
C THR A 172 -2.08 -3.07 19.19
N PRO A 173 -1.26 -2.61 20.15
CA PRO A 173 0.04 -2.02 19.82
C PRO A 173 0.88 -2.94 18.93
N PRO A 174 1.72 -2.36 18.03
CA PRO A 174 2.62 -3.12 17.18
C PRO A 174 3.58 -4.02 17.96
N VAL A 175 3.75 -5.24 17.50
CA VAL A 175 4.66 -6.23 18.07
C VAL A 175 5.71 -6.62 17.03
N ASN A 176 7.01 -6.57 17.40
CA ASN A 176 8.09 -7.10 16.58
C ASN A 176 8.21 -8.61 16.84
N PRO A 177 8.08 -9.49 15.82
CA PRO A 177 8.17 -10.94 16.01
C PRO A 177 9.60 -11.44 16.32
N GLY A 178 10.59 -10.56 16.30
CA GLY A 178 11.95 -10.88 16.67
C GLY A 178 12.79 -11.56 15.57
N PRO A 179 13.98 -12.09 15.95
CA PRO A 179 14.99 -12.58 15.01
C PRO A 179 14.60 -13.86 14.25
N GLY A 180 13.47 -14.45 14.56
CA GLY A 180 12.90 -15.55 13.79
C GLY A 180 12.28 -15.09 12.47
N VAL A 181 11.97 -13.79 12.34
CA VAL A 181 11.39 -13.17 11.17
C VAL A 181 12.29 -12.05 10.66
N ASN A 182 12.80 -11.20 11.55
CA ASN A 182 13.56 -10.00 11.23
C ASN A 182 15.06 -10.22 11.32
N SER A 183 15.81 -9.55 10.45
CA SER A 183 17.26 -9.53 10.37
C SER A 183 17.84 -8.18 10.84
N SER A 184 19.17 -8.02 10.77
CA SER A 184 19.84 -6.72 11.01
C SER A 184 19.77 -5.76 9.81
N GLU A 185 19.22 -6.19 8.69
CA GLU A 185 19.05 -5.37 7.48
C GLU A 185 17.61 -4.86 7.34
N SER A 186 17.08 -4.77 6.13
CA SER A 186 15.71 -4.33 5.88
C SER A 186 14.84 -5.53 5.51
N ASP A 187 13.85 -5.80 6.33
CA ASP A 187 12.82 -6.82 6.10
C ASP A 187 11.53 -6.13 5.67
N ASN A 188 11.07 -6.47 4.48
CA ASN A 188 9.99 -5.75 3.81
C ASN A 188 9.04 -6.71 3.08
N PHE A 189 7.88 -6.20 2.65
CA PHE A 189 6.87 -6.91 1.88
C PHE A 189 6.38 -8.20 2.55
N PRO A 190 5.84 -8.13 3.78
CA PRO A 190 5.24 -9.29 4.41
C PRO A 190 4.08 -9.82 3.56
N VAL A 191 3.99 -11.14 3.43
CA VAL A 191 2.86 -11.82 2.80
C VAL A 191 2.39 -12.92 3.72
N ILE A 192 1.14 -12.81 4.17
CA ILE A 192 0.49 -13.88 4.93
C ILE A 192 -0.25 -14.79 3.97
N HIS A 193 0.04 -16.06 4.05
CA HIS A 193 -0.68 -17.12 3.37
C HIS A 193 -1.77 -17.68 4.29
N SER A 194 -2.98 -17.88 3.74
CA SER A 194 -4.01 -18.69 4.40
C SER A 194 -3.55 -20.15 4.36
N SER A 195 -3.08 -20.67 5.46
CA SER A 195 -2.83 -22.13 5.63
C SER A 195 -4.11 -22.87 5.95
#